data_01684e40282256b8b278d8ff28d34b98
#
_entry.id   01684e40282256b8b278d8ff28d34b98
#
_cell.length_a   1.000
_cell.length_b   1.000
_cell.length_c   1.000
_cell.angle_alpha   90.00
_cell.angle_beta   90.00
_cell.angle_gamma   90.00
#
_symmetry.space_group_name_H-M   'P 1'
#
loop_
_entity.id
_entity.type
_entity.pdbx_description
1 polymer ?
#
loop_
_entity_poly.entity_id
_entity_poly.type
_entity_poly.pdbx_seq_one_letter_code
_entity_poly.pdbx_strand_id
1 'polypeptide(L)'
;MGKDVIIACDFSSAEQTFAFLDKFTGRKPFVKIGMELYYAEGPSIVREIKKRGHKIFLDLKLHDIPNTVKKSMAVLSRLDVDMTNLHASGTCRMMEAAIEGLTRPDGTRPILIAVTQLTSTDQESMENDLLIKEPIDQVVMHYAANAKKAGLDGVVCSPLEAGKVHGICGNDFVTVTPGVRFADGDIGDQKRVMTPADRKSVV
;
A
#
# COMPACT_ATOMS: atom_id res chain seq x y z
N MET A 1 -12.98 -11.45 -0.13
CA MET A 1 -12.11 -11.26 1.05
C MET A 1 -12.83 -10.37 2.05
N GLY A 2 -12.79 -10.70 3.37
CA GLY A 2 -13.35 -9.80 4.37
C GLY A 2 -12.60 -8.48 4.39
N LYS A 3 -13.30 -7.38 4.73
CA LYS A 3 -12.70 -6.06 4.85
C LYS A 3 -11.80 -6.03 6.10
N ASP A 4 -10.49 -6.16 5.92
CA ASP A 4 -9.51 -6.09 7.02
C ASP A 4 -9.12 -4.64 7.32
N VAL A 5 -8.88 -4.38 8.60
CA VAL A 5 -8.28 -3.12 9.06
C VAL A 5 -6.77 -3.33 9.17
N ILE A 6 -6.01 -2.46 8.51
CA ILE A 6 -4.54 -2.45 8.58
C ILE A 6 -4.12 -1.30 9.50
N ILE A 7 -3.42 -1.62 10.58
CA ILE A 7 -2.93 -0.62 11.53
C ILE A 7 -1.54 -0.15 11.09
N ALA A 8 -1.38 1.15 10.87
CA ALA A 8 -0.10 1.74 10.55
C ALA A 8 0.77 1.79 11.82
N CYS A 9 1.89 1.06 11.80
CA CYS A 9 2.92 1.09 12.85
C CYS A 9 3.98 2.13 12.47
N ASP A 10 3.60 3.40 12.52
CA ASP A 10 4.47 4.52 12.19
C ASP A 10 5.22 4.94 13.49
N PHE A 11 6.09 4.04 13.96
CA PHE A 11 6.97 4.21 15.12
C PHE A 11 8.41 4.35 14.68
N SER A 12 9.22 5.05 15.47
CA SER A 12 10.64 5.27 15.18
C SER A 12 11.56 4.12 15.61
N SER A 13 11.04 3.13 16.36
CA SER A 13 11.86 2.01 16.85
C SER A 13 11.07 0.70 17.00
N ALA A 14 11.81 -0.41 17.01
CA ALA A 14 11.28 -1.74 17.30
C ALA A 14 10.66 -1.81 18.70
N GLU A 15 11.28 -1.18 19.71
CA GLU A 15 10.81 -1.18 21.09
C GLU A 15 9.40 -0.60 21.19
N GLN A 16 9.17 0.57 20.62
CA GLN A 16 7.84 1.22 20.60
C GLN A 16 6.83 0.36 19.86
N THR A 17 7.23 -0.22 18.73
CA THR A 17 6.39 -1.10 17.92
C THR A 17 5.95 -2.32 18.73
N PHE A 18 6.88 -2.99 19.41
CA PHE A 18 6.57 -4.18 20.20
C PHE A 18 5.71 -3.85 21.41
N ALA A 19 6.01 -2.76 22.12
CA ALA A 19 5.19 -2.30 23.24
C ALA A 19 3.75 -2.00 22.81
N PHE A 20 3.55 -1.52 21.60
CA PHE A 20 2.21 -1.34 21.02
C PHE A 20 1.55 -2.68 20.68
N LEU A 21 2.25 -3.58 19.99
CA LEU A 21 1.72 -4.87 19.55
C LEU A 21 1.41 -5.82 20.71
N ASP A 22 2.14 -5.74 21.80
CA ASP A 22 1.92 -6.54 23.02
C ASP A 22 0.61 -6.23 23.74
N LYS A 23 -0.04 -5.09 23.43
CA LYS A 23 -1.40 -4.77 23.89
C LYS A 23 -2.48 -5.64 23.29
N PHE A 24 -2.21 -6.32 22.17
CA PHE A 24 -3.15 -7.20 21.46
C PHE A 24 -2.98 -8.65 21.90
N THR A 25 -3.62 -9.04 22.96
CA THR A 25 -3.48 -10.40 23.55
C THR A 25 -4.32 -11.45 22.83
N GLY A 26 -5.50 -11.10 22.33
CA GLY A 26 -6.44 -12.04 21.69
C GLY A 26 -6.37 -12.05 20.17
N ARG A 27 -6.51 -10.89 19.53
CA ARG A 27 -6.47 -10.74 18.08
C ARG A 27 -5.10 -10.24 17.63
N LYS A 28 -4.56 -10.84 16.57
CA LYS A 28 -3.34 -10.35 15.92
C LYS A 28 -3.73 -9.47 14.74
N PRO A 29 -3.67 -8.11 14.86
CA PRO A 29 -4.05 -7.23 13.77
C PRO A 29 -3.11 -7.38 12.57
N PHE A 30 -3.62 -7.07 11.38
CA PHE A 30 -2.81 -6.81 10.20
C PHE A 30 -2.14 -5.44 10.38
N VAL A 31 -0.82 -5.36 10.22
CA VAL A 31 -0.06 -4.14 10.45
C VAL A 31 0.69 -3.68 9.20
N LYS A 32 0.83 -2.38 9.05
CA LYS A 32 1.67 -1.75 8.03
C LYS A 32 2.99 -1.30 8.65
N ILE A 33 4.09 -1.68 8.01
CA ILE A 33 5.43 -1.19 8.31
C ILE A 33 5.84 -0.25 7.18
N GLY A 34 6.02 1.02 7.50
CA GLY A 34 6.47 2.04 6.56
C GLY A 34 7.99 2.15 6.46
N MET A 35 8.43 3.10 5.63
CA MET A 35 9.85 3.34 5.34
C MET A 35 10.66 3.70 6.60
N GLU A 36 10.14 4.58 7.47
CA GLU A 36 10.85 5.02 8.68
C GLU A 36 11.28 3.83 9.53
N LEU A 37 10.33 3.02 9.99
CA LEU A 37 10.60 1.87 10.84
C LEU A 37 11.47 0.82 10.12
N TYR A 38 11.21 0.57 8.83
CA TYR A 38 11.98 -0.41 8.07
C TYR A 38 13.42 0.02 7.86
N TYR A 39 13.69 1.30 7.57
CA TYR A 39 15.06 1.80 7.40
C TYR A 39 15.80 1.91 8.72
N ALA A 40 15.10 2.19 9.84
CA ALA A 40 15.72 2.20 11.16
C ALA A 40 16.16 0.80 11.63
N GLU A 41 15.29 -0.21 11.42
CA GLU A 41 15.44 -1.55 12.04
C GLU A 41 15.83 -2.65 11.05
N GLY A 42 15.74 -2.38 9.76
CA GLY A 42 16.04 -3.34 8.70
C GLY A 42 15.06 -4.52 8.64
N PRO A 43 15.41 -5.60 7.93
CA PRO A 43 14.55 -6.78 7.76
C PRO A 43 14.24 -7.55 9.07
N SER A 44 14.98 -7.27 10.14
CA SER A 44 14.79 -7.90 11.45
C SER A 44 13.42 -7.61 12.05
N ILE A 45 12.93 -6.38 11.89
CA ILE A 45 11.60 -5.98 12.40
C ILE A 45 10.48 -6.79 11.75
N VAL A 46 10.58 -7.04 10.44
CA VAL A 46 9.59 -7.84 9.70
C VAL A 46 9.53 -9.26 10.25
N ARG A 47 10.70 -9.91 10.39
CA ARG A 47 10.80 -11.28 10.91
C ARG A 47 10.24 -11.41 12.32
N GLU A 48 10.53 -10.44 13.18
CA GLU A 48 10.06 -10.46 14.57
C GLU A 48 8.55 -10.27 14.67
N ILE A 49 7.97 -9.36 13.88
CA ILE A 49 6.52 -9.15 13.83
C ILE A 49 5.81 -10.38 13.25
N LYS A 50 6.40 -11.05 12.24
CA LYS A 50 5.85 -12.33 11.73
C LYS A 50 5.88 -13.42 12.79
N LYS A 51 6.96 -13.58 13.57
CA LYS A 51 7.03 -14.54 14.69
C LYS A 51 5.95 -14.31 15.74
N ARG A 52 5.52 -13.06 15.94
CA ARG A 52 4.43 -12.68 16.84
C ARG A 52 3.04 -12.99 16.27
N GLY A 53 2.96 -13.50 15.03
CA GLY A 53 1.73 -13.97 14.37
C GLY A 53 0.93 -12.89 13.64
N HIS A 54 1.50 -11.73 13.40
CA HIS A 54 0.85 -10.66 12.65
C HIS A 54 0.98 -10.84 11.13
N LYS A 55 -0.04 -10.45 10.38
CA LYS A 55 0.09 -10.18 8.96
C LYS A 55 0.78 -8.83 8.77
N ILE A 56 1.60 -8.72 7.70
CA ILE A 56 2.39 -7.52 7.42
C ILE A 56 2.13 -7.00 6.01
N PHE A 57 1.77 -5.73 5.92
CA PHE A 57 1.90 -4.90 4.73
C PHE A 57 3.21 -4.12 4.82
N LEU A 58 4.20 -4.48 4.01
CA LEU A 58 5.47 -3.77 3.92
C LEU A 58 5.36 -2.65 2.87
N ASP A 59 5.25 -1.41 3.36
CA ASP A 59 4.88 -0.22 2.60
C ASP A 59 6.11 0.62 2.24
N LEU A 60 6.92 0.16 1.26
CA LEU A 60 8.17 0.80 0.84
C LEU A 60 8.06 1.58 -0.47
N LYS A 61 6.93 1.46 -1.18
CA LYS A 61 6.60 2.23 -2.39
C LYS A 61 7.73 2.22 -3.43
N LEU A 62 8.19 1.03 -3.85
CA LEU A 62 9.30 0.92 -4.79
C LEU A 62 9.01 1.67 -6.09
N HIS A 63 9.98 2.45 -6.54
CA HIS A 63 9.91 3.18 -7.80
C HIS A 63 11.32 3.35 -8.36
N ASP A 64 11.67 2.56 -9.37
CA ASP A 64 12.97 2.57 -10.03
C ASP A 64 12.85 1.90 -11.40
N ILE A 65 13.94 1.80 -12.17
CA ILE A 65 13.93 1.06 -13.42
C ILE A 65 13.53 -0.41 -13.21
N PRO A 66 12.89 -1.05 -14.21
CA PRO A 66 12.28 -2.38 -14.05
C PRO A 66 13.20 -3.43 -13.44
N ASN A 67 14.46 -3.49 -13.86
CA ASN A 67 15.42 -4.48 -13.35
C ASN A 67 15.77 -4.28 -11.88
N THR A 68 15.88 -3.03 -11.42
CA THR A 68 16.13 -2.72 -10.00
C THR A 68 14.93 -3.13 -9.14
N VAL A 69 13.72 -2.78 -9.59
CA VAL A 69 12.49 -3.17 -8.89
C VAL A 69 12.34 -4.69 -8.83
N LYS A 70 12.58 -5.40 -9.96
CA LYS A 70 12.58 -6.87 -9.99
C LYS A 70 13.50 -7.47 -8.93
N LYS A 71 14.75 -7.03 -8.87
CA LYS A 71 15.75 -7.54 -7.91
C LYS A 71 15.36 -7.21 -6.47
N SER A 72 14.85 -6.01 -6.22
CA SER A 72 14.37 -5.59 -4.90
C SER A 72 13.17 -6.43 -4.45
N MET A 73 12.21 -6.68 -5.32
CA MET A 73 11.06 -7.53 -5.04
C MET A 73 11.46 -8.98 -4.76
N ALA A 74 12.49 -9.51 -5.44
CA ALA A 74 13.04 -10.82 -5.14
C ALA A 74 13.69 -10.91 -3.74
N VAL A 75 14.19 -9.81 -3.20
CA VAL A 75 14.63 -9.75 -1.80
C VAL A 75 13.42 -9.73 -0.87
N LEU A 76 12.41 -8.90 -1.17
CA LEU A 76 11.19 -8.79 -0.35
C LEU A 76 10.40 -10.11 -0.30
N SER A 77 10.39 -10.90 -1.39
CA SER A 77 9.69 -12.19 -1.44
C SER A 77 10.15 -13.18 -0.36
N ARG A 78 11.38 -13.02 0.15
CA ARG A 78 11.99 -13.87 1.19
C ARG A 78 11.69 -13.42 2.62
N LEU A 79 11.04 -12.26 2.79
CA LEU A 79 10.71 -11.72 4.12
C LEU A 79 9.39 -12.25 4.68
N ASP A 80 8.68 -13.09 3.91
CA ASP A 80 7.38 -13.66 4.28
C ASP A 80 6.32 -12.59 4.65
N VAL A 81 6.36 -11.45 3.97
CA VAL A 81 5.31 -10.43 4.10
C VAL A 81 4.03 -10.90 3.40
N ASP A 82 2.89 -10.41 3.85
CA ASP A 82 1.59 -10.76 3.27
C ASP A 82 1.20 -9.82 2.12
N MET A 83 1.69 -8.58 2.16
CA MET A 83 1.45 -7.55 1.15
C MET A 83 2.65 -6.61 1.02
N THR A 84 2.90 -6.12 -0.19
CA THR A 84 3.85 -5.04 -0.46
C THR A 84 3.36 -4.15 -1.60
N ASN A 85 4.07 -3.05 -1.87
CA ASN A 85 3.65 -2.09 -2.88
C ASN A 85 4.80 -1.50 -3.69
N LEU A 86 4.39 -0.78 -4.73
CA LEU A 86 5.22 0.05 -5.61
C LEU A 86 4.39 1.24 -6.11
N HIS A 87 4.98 2.15 -6.87
CA HIS A 87 4.25 3.25 -7.53
C HIS A 87 3.75 2.85 -8.93
N ALA A 88 2.48 3.13 -9.25
CA ALA A 88 1.90 2.88 -10.58
C ALA A 88 2.53 3.76 -11.67
N SER A 89 3.03 4.95 -11.29
CA SER A 89 3.73 5.88 -12.20
C SER A 89 5.02 5.32 -12.81
N GLY A 90 5.54 4.21 -12.27
CA GLY A 90 6.70 3.49 -12.82
C GLY A 90 6.43 2.72 -14.12
N THR A 91 5.22 2.79 -14.68
CA THR A 91 4.75 2.13 -15.91
C THR A 91 4.45 0.63 -15.76
N CYS A 92 3.73 0.07 -16.76
CA CYS A 92 3.40 -1.37 -16.78
C CYS A 92 4.65 -2.24 -16.75
N ARG A 93 5.71 -1.88 -17.47
CA ARG A 93 6.97 -2.65 -17.51
C ARG A 93 7.62 -2.81 -16.15
N MET A 94 7.59 -1.75 -15.32
CA MET A 94 8.12 -1.82 -13.96
C MET A 94 7.24 -2.73 -13.08
N MET A 95 5.92 -2.62 -13.22
CA MET A 95 4.95 -3.44 -12.47
C MET A 95 5.05 -4.93 -12.83
N GLU A 96 5.16 -5.25 -14.11
CA GLU A 96 5.37 -6.63 -14.59
C GLU A 96 6.70 -7.22 -14.08
N ALA A 97 7.77 -6.44 -14.14
CA ALA A 97 9.07 -6.83 -13.59
C ALA A 97 9.02 -7.05 -12.07
N ALA A 98 8.21 -6.27 -11.36
CA ALA A 98 7.98 -6.44 -9.92
C ALA A 98 7.30 -7.78 -9.61
N ILE A 99 6.26 -8.16 -10.37
CA ILE A 99 5.61 -9.47 -10.23
C ILE A 99 6.61 -10.60 -10.44
N GLU A 100 7.39 -10.52 -11.53
CA GLU A 100 8.40 -11.52 -11.84
C GLU A 100 9.39 -11.70 -10.67
N GLY A 101 9.87 -10.59 -10.10
CA GLY A 101 10.79 -10.62 -8.96
C GLY A 101 10.16 -11.12 -7.67
N LEU A 102 8.90 -10.77 -7.42
CA LEU A 102 8.19 -11.11 -6.19
C LEU A 102 7.71 -12.56 -6.15
N THR A 103 7.51 -13.17 -7.33
CA THR A 103 7.04 -14.57 -7.45
C THR A 103 8.15 -15.55 -7.05
N ARG A 104 7.85 -16.39 -6.07
CA ARG A 104 8.76 -17.44 -5.58
C ARG A 104 8.84 -18.62 -6.56
N PRO A 105 9.84 -19.50 -6.43
CA PRO A 105 9.97 -20.67 -7.31
C PRO A 105 8.77 -21.61 -7.32
N ASP A 106 8.00 -21.62 -6.23
CA ASP A 106 6.76 -22.42 -6.09
C ASP A 106 5.53 -21.73 -6.72
N GLY A 107 5.71 -20.58 -7.36
CA GLY A 107 4.63 -19.79 -7.97
C GLY A 107 3.85 -18.90 -6.99
N THR A 108 4.13 -18.95 -5.70
CA THR A 108 3.46 -18.09 -4.71
C THR A 108 4.10 -16.71 -4.64
N ARG A 109 3.33 -15.71 -4.23
CA ARG A 109 3.83 -14.37 -3.94
C ARG A 109 2.94 -13.67 -2.91
N PRO A 110 3.46 -12.66 -2.20
CA PRO A 110 2.64 -11.70 -1.46
C PRO A 110 1.68 -10.95 -2.38
N ILE A 111 0.62 -10.38 -1.82
CA ILE A 111 -0.23 -9.42 -2.51
C ILE A 111 0.62 -8.23 -2.93
N LEU A 112 0.57 -7.87 -4.22
CA LEU A 112 1.27 -6.71 -4.77
C LEU A 112 0.26 -5.65 -5.22
N ILE A 113 0.35 -4.45 -4.65
CA ILE A 113 -0.53 -3.33 -4.97
C ILE A 113 0.26 -2.11 -5.43
N ALA A 114 -0.35 -1.26 -6.26
CA ALA A 114 0.29 -0.06 -6.75
C ALA A 114 -0.29 1.20 -6.09
N VAL A 115 0.56 2.11 -5.65
CA VAL A 115 0.14 3.46 -5.25
C VAL A 115 -0.22 4.24 -6.51
N THR A 116 -1.45 4.73 -6.59
CA THR A 116 -1.93 5.55 -7.70
C THR A 116 -1.38 6.97 -7.60
N GLN A 117 -2.12 7.87 -6.95
CA GLN A 117 -1.61 9.18 -6.52
C GLN A 117 -1.61 9.23 -4.99
N LEU A 118 -0.58 9.84 -4.42
CA LEU A 118 -0.50 10.04 -2.97
C LEU A 118 -1.70 10.85 -2.48
N THR A 119 -2.25 10.52 -1.34
CA THR A 119 -3.41 11.23 -0.78
C THR A 119 -3.08 12.65 -0.29
N SER A 120 -1.80 13.00 -0.25
CA SER A 120 -1.29 14.37 -0.07
C SER A 120 -1.25 15.18 -1.38
N THR A 121 -1.31 14.53 -2.55
CA THR A 121 -1.31 15.22 -3.86
C THR A 121 -2.72 15.69 -4.19
N ASP A 122 -2.85 16.97 -4.50
CA ASP A 122 -4.06 17.59 -5.06
C ASP A 122 -3.89 17.89 -6.56
N GLN A 123 -4.94 18.44 -7.18
CA GLN A 123 -4.94 18.79 -8.60
C GLN A 123 -3.85 19.82 -8.94
N GLU A 124 -3.70 20.85 -8.09
CA GLU A 124 -2.73 21.93 -8.30
C GLU A 124 -1.29 21.41 -8.29
N SER A 125 -0.93 20.61 -7.28
CA SER A 125 0.42 19.99 -7.20
C SER A 125 0.67 19.04 -8.37
N MET A 126 -0.35 18.30 -8.80
CA MET A 126 -0.23 17.38 -9.92
C MET A 126 0.02 18.13 -11.24
N GLU A 127 -0.65 19.26 -11.46
CA GLU A 127 -0.45 20.08 -12.67
C GLU A 127 0.88 20.82 -12.67
N ASN A 128 1.25 21.43 -11.54
CA ASN A 128 2.41 22.33 -11.47
C ASN A 128 3.73 21.56 -11.25
N ASP A 129 3.73 20.53 -10.40
CA ASP A 129 4.96 19.84 -10.03
C ASP A 129 5.20 18.59 -10.88
N LEU A 130 4.12 17.87 -11.26
CA LEU A 130 4.22 16.66 -12.07
C LEU A 130 3.90 16.89 -13.55
N LEU A 131 3.43 18.06 -13.94
CA LEU A 131 3.03 18.44 -15.31
C LEU A 131 1.92 17.53 -15.90
N ILE A 132 1.09 16.97 -15.04
CA ILE A 132 -0.06 16.15 -15.42
C ILE A 132 -1.32 17.03 -15.36
N LYS A 133 -1.92 17.31 -16.51
CA LYS A 133 -3.03 18.26 -16.65
C LYS A 133 -4.41 17.60 -16.56
N GLU A 134 -4.49 16.28 -16.68
CA GLU A 134 -5.73 15.54 -16.57
C GLU A 134 -6.30 15.62 -15.15
N PRO A 135 -7.63 15.56 -14.98
CA PRO A 135 -8.25 15.50 -13.66
C PRO A 135 -7.69 14.34 -12.82
N ILE A 136 -7.41 14.59 -11.54
CA ILE A 136 -6.75 13.64 -10.65
C ILE A 136 -7.49 12.30 -10.56
N ASP A 137 -8.81 12.31 -10.61
CA ASP A 137 -9.61 11.08 -10.59
C ASP A 137 -9.43 10.26 -11.87
N GLN A 138 -9.26 10.90 -13.03
CA GLN A 138 -8.95 10.20 -14.29
C GLN A 138 -7.55 9.59 -14.25
N VAL A 139 -6.56 10.29 -13.70
CA VAL A 139 -5.19 9.79 -13.52
C VAL A 139 -5.19 8.57 -12.59
N VAL A 140 -5.92 8.64 -11.48
CA VAL A 140 -6.05 7.51 -10.54
C VAL A 140 -6.70 6.29 -11.24
N MET A 141 -7.76 6.50 -12.01
CA MET A 141 -8.43 5.43 -12.77
C MET A 141 -7.49 4.83 -13.83
N HIS A 142 -6.75 5.65 -14.54
CA HIS A 142 -5.76 5.19 -15.52
C HIS A 142 -4.66 4.34 -14.87
N TYR A 143 -4.13 4.77 -13.75
CA TYR A 143 -3.12 4.02 -13.00
C TYR A 143 -3.67 2.70 -12.45
N ALA A 144 -4.90 2.69 -11.95
CA ALA A 144 -5.55 1.46 -11.50
C ALA A 144 -5.75 0.46 -12.64
N ALA A 145 -6.21 0.93 -13.82
CA ALA A 145 -6.35 0.11 -15.01
C ALA A 145 -5.01 -0.48 -15.47
N ASN A 146 -3.93 0.32 -15.45
CA ASN A 146 -2.58 -0.13 -15.78
C ASN A 146 -2.06 -1.17 -14.78
N ALA A 147 -2.30 -0.97 -13.48
CA ALA A 147 -1.93 -1.93 -12.44
C ALA A 147 -2.64 -3.28 -12.65
N LYS A 148 -3.94 -3.25 -12.93
CA LYS A 148 -4.71 -4.47 -13.28
C LYS A 148 -4.18 -5.13 -14.54
N LYS A 149 -3.93 -4.35 -15.61
CA LYS A 149 -3.37 -4.85 -16.88
C LYS A 149 -2.02 -5.52 -16.68
N ALA A 150 -1.16 -4.98 -15.83
CA ALA A 150 0.15 -5.55 -15.49
C ALA A 150 0.05 -6.79 -14.59
N GLY A 151 -1.15 -7.15 -14.08
CA GLY A 151 -1.37 -8.34 -13.26
C GLY A 151 -1.20 -8.13 -11.75
N LEU A 152 -1.23 -6.88 -11.25
CA LEU A 152 -1.24 -6.61 -9.83
C LEU A 152 -2.58 -6.98 -9.19
N ASP A 153 -2.57 -7.17 -7.88
CA ASP A 153 -3.74 -7.60 -7.11
C ASP A 153 -4.63 -6.42 -6.68
N GLY A 154 -4.11 -5.19 -6.74
CA GLY A 154 -4.83 -4.03 -6.28
C GLY A 154 -4.06 -2.72 -6.34
N VAL A 155 -4.64 -1.71 -5.69
CA VAL A 155 -4.06 -0.36 -5.60
C VAL A 155 -4.22 0.24 -4.21
N VAL A 156 -3.37 1.24 -3.92
CA VAL A 156 -3.58 2.23 -2.87
C VAL A 156 -4.22 3.46 -3.53
N CYS A 157 -5.38 3.87 -3.03
CA CYS A 157 -6.12 5.04 -3.52
C CYS A 157 -6.85 5.73 -2.36
N SER A 158 -7.41 6.91 -2.59
CA SER A 158 -8.28 7.55 -1.60
C SER A 158 -9.56 6.72 -1.39
N PRO A 159 -10.15 6.72 -0.18
CA PRO A 159 -11.48 6.14 0.03
C PRO A 159 -12.54 6.67 -0.95
N LEU A 160 -12.43 7.93 -1.39
CA LEU A 160 -13.33 8.58 -2.36
C LEU A 160 -13.28 7.94 -3.76
N GLU A 161 -12.19 7.25 -4.07
CA GLU A 161 -11.91 6.67 -5.40
C GLU A 161 -12.21 5.16 -5.45
N ALA A 162 -12.27 4.49 -4.30
CA ALA A 162 -12.37 3.03 -4.22
C ALA A 162 -13.55 2.45 -5.01
N GLY A 163 -14.74 3.07 -4.92
CA GLY A 163 -15.91 2.64 -5.69
C GLY A 163 -15.72 2.75 -7.20
N LYS A 164 -15.07 3.83 -7.67
CA LYS A 164 -14.73 4.01 -9.10
C LYS A 164 -13.70 2.98 -9.56
N VAL A 165 -12.69 2.69 -8.74
CA VAL A 165 -11.69 1.64 -9.03
C VAL A 165 -12.36 0.28 -9.17
N HIS A 166 -13.27 -0.08 -8.27
CA HIS A 166 -14.03 -1.34 -8.39
C HIS A 166 -14.89 -1.37 -9.65
N GLY A 167 -15.47 -0.23 -10.07
CA GLY A 167 -16.25 -0.13 -11.31
C GLY A 167 -15.45 -0.49 -12.56
N ILE A 168 -14.17 -0.14 -12.64
CA ILE A 168 -13.32 -0.40 -13.80
C ILE A 168 -12.45 -1.66 -13.66
N CYS A 169 -12.05 -1.99 -12.43
CA CYS A 169 -11.15 -3.11 -12.16
C CYS A 169 -11.86 -4.37 -11.63
N GLY A 170 -13.15 -4.27 -11.27
CA GLY A 170 -13.92 -5.36 -10.67
C GLY A 170 -13.76 -5.43 -9.14
N ASN A 171 -14.74 -6.09 -8.49
CA ASN A 171 -14.86 -6.11 -7.02
C ASN A 171 -13.77 -6.92 -6.31
N ASP A 172 -13.09 -7.82 -7.02
CA ASP A 172 -11.98 -8.63 -6.47
C ASP A 172 -10.64 -7.88 -6.46
N PHE A 173 -10.57 -6.73 -7.12
CA PHE A 173 -9.36 -5.92 -7.16
C PHE A 173 -9.20 -5.16 -5.83
N VAL A 174 -8.12 -5.45 -5.10
CA VAL A 174 -7.92 -4.94 -3.74
C VAL A 174 -7.74 -3.43 -3.75
N THR A 175 -8.47 -2.73 -2.88
CA THR A 175 -8.24 -1.30 -2.60
C THR A 175 -7.79 -1.11 -1.16
N VAL A 176 -6.59 -0.58 -0.98
CA VAL A 176 -6.10 -0.13 0.33
C VAL A 176 -6.27 1.38 0.39
N THR A 177 -7.04 1.85 1.38
CA THR A 177 -7.46 3.25 1.47
C THR A 177 -6.89 3.91 2.73
N PRO A 178 -5.71 4.57 2.64
CA PRO A 178 -5.19 5.41 3.71
C PRO A 178 -6.05 6.68 3.88
N GLY A 179 -5.79 7.45 4.94
CA GLY A 179 -6.50 8.70 5.16
C GLY A 179 -7.84 8.53 5.87
N VAL A 180 -8.07 7.39 6.55
CA VAL A 180 -9.23 7.23 7.44
C VAL A 180 -8.90 7.88 8.78
N ARG A 181 -9.68 8.88 9.20
CA ARG A 181 -9.50 9.66 10.43
C ARG A 181 -10.82 9.80 11.17
N PHE A 182 -10.79 9.86 12.49
CA PHE A 182 -11.96 10.28 13.25
C PHE A 182 -12.24 11.76 13.01
N ALA A 183 -13.50 12.19 13.16
CA ALA A 183 -13.92 13.55 12.87
C ALA A 183 -13.17 14.62 13.69
N ASP A 184 -12.71 14.24 14.89
CA ASP A 184 -11.93 15.05 15.84
C ASP A 184 -10.43 14.74 15.80
N GLY A 185 -9.98 13.87 14.86
CA GLY A 185 -8.59 13.45 14.75
C GLY A 185 -7.74 14.38 13.89
N ASP A 186 -6.43 14.40 14.17
CA ASP A 186 -5.45 15.09 13.33
C ASP A 186 -5.40 14.47 11.93
N ILE A 187 -5.55 15.31 10.91
CA ILE A 187 -5.50 14.90 9.50
C ILE A 187 -4.06 14.80 8.96
N GLY A 188 -3.07 15.44 9.64
CA GLY A 188 -1.68 15.48 9.20
C GLY A 188 -1.55 16.01 7.77
N ASP A 189 -0.69 15.40 6.97
CA ASP A 189 -0.43 15.76 5.56
C ASP A 189 -1.51 15.28 4.57
N GLN A 190 -2.58 14.62 5.06
CA GLN A 190 -3.61 14.04 4.20
C GLN A 190 -4.60 15.10 3.72
N LYS A 191 -4.78 15.23 2.38
CA LYS A 191 -5.77 16.15 1.78
C LYS A 191 -7.10 15.46 1.43
N ARG A 192 -7.09 14.14 1.22
CA ARG A 192 -8.24 13.34 0.78
C ARG A 192 -8.59 12.29 1.83
N VAL A 193 -9.27 12.73 2.91
CA VAL A 193 -9.61 11.93 4.09
C VAL A 193 -11.10 11.58 4.16
N MET A 194 -11.42 10.52 4.89
CA MET A 194 -12.78 10.09 5.27
C MET A 194 -12.84 9.64 6.72
N THR A 195 -14.03 9.72 7.33
CA THR A 195 -14.26 9.07 8.62
C THR A 195 -14.45 7.56 8.45
N PRO A 196 -14.27 6.75 9.52
CA PRO A 196 -14.58 5.32 9.47
C PRO A 196 -16.03 5.01 9.10
N ALA A 197 -16.97 5.90 9.46
CA ALA A 197 -18.39 5.76 9.12
C ALA A 197 -18.62 5.98 7.62
N ASP A 198 -18.06 7.05 7.05
CA ASP A 198 -18.16 7.36 5.62
C ASP A 198 -17.52 6.27 4.76
N ARG A 199 -16.35 5.78 5.17
CA ARG A 199 -15.64 4.72 4.45
C ARG A 199 -16.46 3.44 4.35
N LYS A 200 -17.26 3.09 5.37
CA LYS A 200 -18.14 1.91 5.33
C LYS A 200 -19.24 2.00 4.30
N SER A 201 -19.69 3.21 3.95
CA SER A 201 -20.77 3.43 2.99
C SER A 201 -20.28 3.45 1.54
N VAL A 202 -18.99 3.58 1.29
CA VAL A 202 -18.40 3.79 -0.04
C VAL A 202 -17.65 2.55 -0.56
N VAL A 203 -17.31 1.59 0.31
CA VAL A 203 -16.48 0.42 -0.05
C VAL A 203 -17.19 -0.90 0.26
#